data_9147884203b1cbf38170809a76cc271a
#
_entry.id   9147884203b1cbf38170809a76cc271a
#
_cell.length_a   1.000
_cell.length_b   1.000
_cell.length_c   1.000
_cell.angle_alpha   90.00
_cell.angle_beta   90.00
_cell.angle_gamma   90.00
#
_symmetry.space_group_name_H-M   'P 1'
#
loop_
_entity.id
_entity.type
_entity.pdbx_description
1 polymer ?
#
loop_
_entity_poly.entity_id
_entity_poly.type
_entity_poly.pdbx_seq_one_letter_code
_entity_poly.pdbx_strand_id
1 'polypeptide(L)'
;MIHLGLGQPDFKTPQHIMDAAKKAIDDGHHGYVLANGITECRQAVSRKIKSLYKKDVDPERIMIMPGGKPTMYYAIQMIGEPGAEIVHPTPGFPIYESMINYTGAKAVPYDLTKEKDLKFDPKKILSSITDKTRLVILINPNNPTGSFVEKPAIDFLAEGLKKHPHVYILSDEIYSRQIFDGKEMPTFFNYPDLQERLIVLDGWSKAYSMTGWRMGWSVWPEKLIPHVTKLAINSFSCVNAPSQFAGIAALDGPDDFVHHMMEKFDQRRKLIHKSLNDLPGVTCSMPGGAFYAFPNVSGTGMNGSEFSKKCMHE
;
A
#
# COMPACT_ATOMS: atom_id res chain seq x y z
N MET A 1 3.58 -8.48 -28.12
CA MET A 1 2.55 -8.32 -27.07
C MET A 1 2.93 -7.15 -26.17
N ILE A 2 2.02 -6.22 -25.90
CA ILE A 2 2.22 -5.09 -24.99
C ILE A 2 1.75 -5.52 -23.61
N HIS A 3 2.65 -5.50 -22.60
CA HIS A 3 2.33 -5.88 -21.23
C HIS A 3 1.93 -4.65 -20.39
N LEU A 4 0.64 -4.53 -20.05
CA LEU A 4 0.10 -3.50 -19.17
C LEU A 4 -0.34 -4.03 -17.79
N GLY A 5 -0.13 -5.32 -17.51
CA GLY A 5 -0.63 -5.98 -16.30
C GLY A 5 0.34 -6.00 -15.11
N LEU A 6 1.62 -5.66 -15.31
CA LEU A 6 2.60 -5.68 -14.23
C LEU A 6 2.62 -4.34 -13.47
N GLY A 7 2.26 -4.38 -12.19
CA GLY A 7 2.27 -3.22 -11.31
C GLY A 7 3.68 -2.76 -10.89
N GLN A 8 4.51 -2.37 -11.87
CA GLN A 8 5.89 -1.93 -11.66
C GLN A 8 6.15 -0.64 -12.43
N PRO A 9 6.71 0.42 -11.77
CA PRO A 9 7.25 1.56 -12.49
C PRO A 9 8.36 1.14 -13.46
N ASP A 10 8.36 1.70 -14.67
CA ASP A 10 9.34 1.41 -15.73
C ASP A 10 10.59 2.30 -15.69
N PHE A 11 10.74 3.06 -14.62
CA PHE A 11 11.91 3.88 -14.35
C PHE A 11 13.02 3.07 -13.69
N LYS A 12 14.28 3.45 -13.94
CA LYS A 12 15.40 2.88 -13.19
C LYS A 12 15.47 3.46 -11.79
N THR A 13 15.89 2.66 -10.82
CA THR A 13 16.25 3.15 -9.49
C THR A 13 17.29 4.29 -9.60
N PRO A 14 17.15 5.42 -8.88
CA PRO A 14 18.10 6.52 -8.91
C PRO A 14 19.53 6.12 -8.57
N GLN A 15 20.52 6.76 -9.23
CA GLN A 15 21.93 6.38 -9.13
C GLN A 15 22.47 6.43 -7.70
N HIS A 16 22.15 7.51 -6.95
CA HIS A 16 22.59 7.68 -5.55
C HIS A 16 22.14 6.54 -4.63
N ILE A 17 20.96 5.95 -4.91
CA ILE A 17 20.43 4.81 -4.17
C ILE A 17 21.24 3.55 -4.48
N MET A 18 21.54 3.32 -5.77
CA MET A 18 22.37 2.19 -6.20
C MET A 18 23.80 2.31 -5.66
N ASP A 19 24.36 3.50 -5.63
CA ASP A 19 25.71 3.74 -5.13
C ASP A 19 25.80 3.52 -3.62
N ALA A 20 24.78 3.87 -2.86
CA ALA A 20 24.70 3.57 -1.43
C ALA A 20 24.70 2.04 -1.16
N ALA A 21 24.01 1.25 -1.99
CA ALA A 21 24.06 -0.21 -1.87
C ALA A 21 25.44 -0.78 -2.18
N LYS A 22 26.09 -0.32 -3.25
CA LYS A 22 27.44 -0.74 -3.61
C LYS A 22 28.43 -0.42 -2.50
N LYS A 23 28.35 0.82 -1.98
CA LYS A 23 29.19 1.23 -0.85
C LYS A 23 28.97 0.34 0.38
N ALA A 24 27.72 -0.01 0.71
CA ALA A 24 27.44 -0.90 1.83
C ALA A 24 28.04 -2.30 1.63
N ILE A 25 28.11 -2.80 0.39
CA ILE A 25 28.80 -4.05 0.06
C ILE A 25 30.30 -3.90 0.24
N ASP A 26 30.90 -2.82 -0.29
CA ASP A 26 32.32 -2.53 -0.17
C ASP A 26 32.76 -2.32 1.31
N ASP A 27 31.90 -1.72 2.11
CA ASP A 27 32.09 -1.51 3.56
C ASP A 27 31.93 -2.81 4.38
N GLY A 28 31.54 -3.94 3.77
CA GLY A 28 31.47 -5.25 4.45
C GLY A 28 30.13 -5.52 5.19
N HIS A 29 29.05 -4.85 4.87
CA HIS A 29 27.73 -5.13 5.45
C HIS A 29 27.08 -6.40 4.89
N HIS A 30 27.72 -7.55 5.15
CA HIS A 30 27.33 -8.86 4.59
C HIS A 30 26.62 -9.79 5.57
N GLY A 31 26.64 -9.48 6.85
CA GLY A 31 26.10 -10.32 7.94
C GLY A 31 24.61 -10.13 8.18
N TYR A 32 24.08 -10.93 9.06
CA TYR A 32 22.75 -10.73 9.61
C TYR A 32 22.67 -9.40 10.35
N VAL A 33 21.51 -8.75 10.24
CA VAL A 33 21.16 -7.55 10.98
C VAL A 33 19.91 -7.80 11.83
N LEU A 34 19.44 -6.79 12.54
CA LEU A 34 18.21 -6.90 13.33
C LEU A 34 17.00 -7.28 12.46
N ALA A 35 16.16 -8.16 12.96
CA ALA A 35 14.98 -8.64 12.23
C ALA A 35 13.96 -7.55 11.91
N ASN A 36 13.87 -6.52 12.76
CA ASN A 36 13.06 -5.34 12.53
C ASN A 36 13.75 -4.27 11.66
N GLY A 37 14.96 -4.54 11.16
CA GLY A 37 15.77 -3.62 10.36
C GLY A 37 16.81 -2.86 11.18
N ILE A 38 17.88 -2.38 10.50
CA ILE A 38 18.93 -1.59 11.16
C ILE A 38 18.33 -0.30 11.71
N THR A 39 18.88 0.14 12.84
CA THR A 39 18.36 1.31 13.57
C THR A 39 18.33 2.56 12.68
N GLU A 40 19.37 2.77 11.89
CA GLU A 40 19.50 3.91 10.98
C GLU A 40 18.38 3.93 9.92
N CYS A 41 18.00 2.74 9.41
CA CYS A 41 16.92 2.63 8.42
C CYS A 41 15.56 2.94 9.05
N ARG A 42 15.28 2.41 10.25
CA ARG A 42 14.05 2.71 11.00
C ARG A 42 13.95 4.21 11.35
N GLN A 43 15.06 4.82 11.75
CA GLN A 43 15.16 6.26 11.99
C GLN A 43 14.93 7.07 10.70
N ALA A 44 15.46 6.63 9.53
CA ALA A 44 15.22 7.28 8.26
C ALA A 44 13.73 7.25 7.88
N VAL A 45 13.04 6.13 8.11
CA VAL A 45 11.58 6.04 7.93
C VAL A 45 10.85 7.03 8.84
N SER A 46 11.21 7.07 10.13
CA SER A 46 10.62 8.04 11.09
C SER A 46 10.81 9.49 10.64
N ARG A 47 12.03 9.85 10.20
CA ARG A 47 12.32 11.20 9.64
C ARG A 47 11.46 11.49 8.40
N LYS A 48 11.30 10.52 7.50
CA LYS A 48 10.48 10.73 6.29
C LYS A 48 9.01 10.91 6.63
N ILE A 49 8.45 10.14 7.55
CA ILE A 49 7.08 10.32 8.07
C ILE A 49 6.92 11.72 8.66
N LYS A 50 7.87 12.17 9.49
CA LYS A 50 7.84 13.52 10.06
C LYS A 50 7.92 14.60 8.99
N SER A 51 8.77 14.42 7.99
CA SER A 51 8.90 15.37 6.86
C SER A 51 7.60 15.50 6.08
N LEU A 52 6.96 14.37 5.73
CA LEU A 52 5.77 14.32 4.88
C LEU A 52 4.49 14.71 5.64
N TYR A 53 4.30 14.18 6.84
CA TYR A 53 3.01 14.24 7.55
C TYR A 53 3.05 15.07 8.82
N LYS A 54 4.22 15.59 9.23
CA LYS A 54 4.42 16.36 10.47
C LYS A 54 4.04 15.56 11.73
N LYS A 55 4.24 14.22 11.66
CA LYS A 55 3.97 13.30 12.75
C LYS A 55 5.23 12.61 13.22
N ASP A 56 5.39 12.53 14.52
CA ASP A 56 6.46 11.77 15.14
C ASP A 56 6.03 10.32 15.31
N VAL A 57 6.87 9.40 14.83
CA VAL A 57 6.70 7.95 15.00
C VAL A 57 7.96 7.40 15.63
N ASP A 58 7.79 6.66 16.73
CA ASP A 58 8.92 6.00 17.39
C ASP A 58 9.54 4.96 16.44
N PRO A 59 10.86 5.04 16.14
CA PRO A 59 11.55 4.05 15.33
C PRO A 59 11.40 2.60 15.85
N GLU A 60 11.17 2.40 17.15
CA GLU A 60 10.95 1.07 17.71
C GLU A 60 9.59 0.45 17.31
N ARG A 61 8.66 1.25 16.81
CA ARG A 61 7.40 0.78 16.23
C ARG A 61 7.50 0.46 14.74
N ILE A 62 8.67 0.65 14.13
CA ILE A 62 8.91 0.47 12.69
C ILE A 62 9.55 -0.89 12.43
N MET A 63 8.97 -1.61 11.46
CA MET A 63 9.51 -2.86 10.94
C MET A 63 9.95 -2.65 9.48
N ILE A 64 11.19 -2.97 9.17
CA ILE A 64 11.67 -3.08 7.78
C ILE A 64 11.37 -4.49 7.29
N MET A 65 10.72 -4.59 6.14
CA MET A 65 10.17 -5.84 5.58
C MET A 65 10.72 -6.12 4.17
N PRO A 66 10.82 -7.38 3.73
CA PRO A 66 11.19 -7.71 2.35
C PRO A 66 10.02 -7.41 1.37
N GLY A 67 9.76 -6.12 1.15
CA GLY A 67 8.59 -5.57 0.46
C GLY A 67 7.37 -5.44 1.37
N GLY A 68 6.23 -4.98 0.82
CA GLY A 68 5.00 -4.77 1.60
C GLY A 68 4.25 -6.05 1.99
N LYS A 69 4.41 -7.14 1.23
CA LYS A 69 3.61 -8.36 1.42
C LYS A 69 3.71 -8.99 2.80
N PRO A 70 4.88 -9.12 3.47
CA PRO A 70 4.94 -9.70 4.81
C PRO A 70 4.08 -8.95 5.83
N THR A 71 3.98 -7.62 5.74
CA THR A 71 3.09 -6.85 6.60
C THR A 71 1.63 -7.27 6.44
N MET A 72 1.18 -7.45 5.19
CA MET A 72 -0.19 -7.92 4.90
C MET A 72 -0.44 -9.31 5.49
N TYR A 73 0.51 -10.23 5.27
CA TYR A 73 0.46 -11.59 5.83
C TYR A 73 0.37 -11.58 7.34
N TYR A 74 1.30 -10.88 8.01
CA TYR A 74 1.39 -10.93 9.46
C TYR A 74 0.21 -10.23 10.14
N ALA A 75 -0.26 -9.11 9.60
CA ALA A 75 -1.44 -8.43 10.12
C ALA A 75 -2.67 -9.36 10.09
N ILE A 76 -2.91 -10.03 8.97
CA ILE A 76 -4.05 -10.93 8.85
C ILE A 76 -3.83 -12.20 9.67
N GLN A 77 -2.63 -12.79 9.65
CA GLN A 77 -2.32 -14.01 10.39
C GLN A 77 -2.42 -13.85 11.92
N MET A 78 -2.05 -12.67 12.45
CA MET A 78 -2.12 -12.41 13.90
C MET A 78 -3.53 -12.07 14.39
N ILE A 79 -4.39 -11.58 13.49
CA ILE A 79 -5.71 -11.03 13.85
C ILE A 79 -6.83 -11.94 13.35
N GLY A 80 -6.62 -12.63 12.22
CA GLY A 80 -7.59 -13.51 11.60
C GLY A 80 -7.63 -14.90 12.24
N GLU A 81 -8.83 -15.34 12.58
CA GLU A 81 -9.10 -16.68 13.13
C GLU A 81 -10.51 -17.14 12.72
N PRO A 82 -10.84 -18.43 12.79
CA PRO A 82 -12.19 -18.89 12.56
C PRO A 82 -13.22 -18.18 13.46
N GLY A 83 -14.25 -17.60 12.83
CA GLY A 83 -15.28 -16.81 13.52
C GLY A 83 -15.02 -15.31 13.55
N ALA A 84 -13.79 -14.83 13.29
CA ALA A 84 -13.50 -13.42 13.07
C ALA A 84 -13.97 -12.94 11.69
N GLU A 85 -14.30 -11.67 11.58
CA GLU A 85 -14.62 -10.99 10.32
C GLU A 85 -13.53 -9.97 10.00
N ILE A 86 -13.14 -9.92 8.71
CA ILE A 86 -12.17 -8.94 8.20
C ILE A 86 -12.80 -8.18 7.04
N VAL A 87 -12.94 -6.86 7.21
CA VAL A 87 -13.51 -5.95 6.21
C VAL A 87 -12.41 -5.54 5.24
N HIS A 88 -12.64 -5.70 3.93
CA HIS A 88 -11.62 -5.44 2.91
C HIS A 88 -12.23 -4.92 1.59
N PRO A 89 -11.45 -4.21 0.73
CA PRO A 89 -11.96 -3.72 -0.56
C PRO A 89 -12.13 -4.83 -1.59
N THR A 90 -13.17 -4.71 -2.43
CA THR A 90 -13.31 -5.47 -3.67
C THR A 90 -13.76 -4.53 -4.81
N PRO A 91 -13.07 -4.50 -5.98
CA PRO A 91 -11.78 -5.12 -6.22
C PRO A 91 -10.67 -4.56 -5.33
N GLY A 92 -9.73 -5.40 -4.95
CA GLY A 92 -8.59 -5.07 -4.12
C GLY A 92 -7.37 -5.90 -4.51
N PHE A 93 -6.26 -5.70 -3.79
CA PHE A 93 -5.07 -6.48 -4.03
C PHE A 93 -5.30 -7.94 -3.57
N PRO A 94 -5.13 -8.95 -4.45
CA PRO A 94 -5.64 -10.32 -4.23
C PRO A 94 -5.12 -11.03 -2.98
N ILE A 95 -3.95 -10.63 -2.48
CA ILE A 95 -3.34 -11.23 -1.29
C ILE A 95 -4.24 -11.10 -0.05
N TYR A 96 -4.99 -9.99 0.06
CA TYR A 96 -5.82 -9.74 1.23
C TYR A 96 -6.90 -10.82 1.39
N GLU A 97 -7.72 -11.03 0.37
CA GLU A 97 -8.77 -12.03 0.40
C GLU A 97 -8.19 -13.45 0.55
N SER A 98 -7.08 -13.75 -0.16
CA SER A 98 -6.40 -15.04 -0.07
C SER A 98 -5.94 -15.33 1.36
N MET A 99 -5.37 -14.36 2.05
CA MET A 99 -4.90 -14.54 3.43
C MET A 99 -6.04 -14.61 4.43
N ILE A 100 -7.10 -13.81 4.24
CA ILE A 100 -8.30 -13.89 5.09
C ILE A 100 -8.86 -15.31 5.04
N ASN A 101 -9.04 -15.85 3.83
CA ASN A 101 -9.55 -17.22 3.64
C ASN A 101 -8.61 -18.28 4.21
N TYR A 102 -7.29 -18.08 4.11
CA TYR A 102 -6.29 -18.99 4.67
C TYR A 102 -6.38 -19.10 6.21
N THR A 103 -6.68 -18.01 6.91
CA THR A 103 -6.83 -18.04 8.38
C THR A 103 -8.16 -18.64 8.85
N GLY A 104 -9.10 -18.89 7.95
CA GLY A 104 -10.46 -19.30 8.28
C GLY A 104 -11.35 -18.16 8.77
N ALA A 105 -10.88 -16.93 8.76
CA ALA A 105 -11.71 -15.76 9.02
C ALA A 105 -12.69 -15.52 7.87
N LYS A 106 -13.79 -14.85 8.16
CA LYS A 106 -14.78 -14.47 7.15
C LYS A 106 -14.37 -13.16 6.47
N ALA A 107 -14.19 -13.22 5.16
CA ALA A 107 -14.02 -12.03 4.32
C ALA A 107 -15.35 -11.25 4.22
N VAL A 108 -15.31 -9.96 4.54
CA VAL A 108 -16.45 -9.04 4.44
C VAL A 108 -16.07 -7.93 3.44
N PRO A 109 -16.42 -8.07 2.15
CA PRO A 109 -16.02 -7.12 1.14
C PRO A 109 -16.86 -5.84 1.18
N TYR A 110 -16.22 -4.68 1.00
CA TYR A 110 -16.89 -3.47 0.55
C TYR A 110 -16.62 -3.25 -0.94
N ASP A 111 -17.71 -3.20 -1.72
CA ASP A 111 -17.67 -3.26 -3.18
C ASP A 111 -17.50 -1.87 -3.78
N LEU A 112 -16.30 -1.58 -4.28
CA LEU A 112 -15.95 -0.32 -4.93
C LEU A 112 -16.62 -0.13 -6.30
N THR A 113 -17.02 -1.22 -6.96
CA THR A 113 -17.64 -1.11 -8.30
C THR A 113 -19.03 -0.47 -8.25
N LYS A 114 -19.66 -0.47 -7.08
CA LYS A 114 -20.95 0.17 -6.82
C LYS A 114 -20.83 1.62 -6.36
N GLU A 115 -19.61 2.13 -6.23
CA GLU A 115 -19.34 3.47 -5.71
C GLU A 115 -18.94 4.42 -6.84
N LYS A 116 -19.26 5.70 -6.66
CA LYS A 116 -18.86 6.75 -7.59
C LYS A 116 -17.32 6.80 -7.66
N ASP A 117 -16.81 6.82 -8.86
CA ASP A 117 -15.36 6.89 -9.14
C ASP A 117 -14.55 5.77 -8.47
N LEU A 118 -15.19 4.63 -8.15
CA LEU A 118 -14.57 3.48 -7.48
C LEU A 118 -13.96 3.82 -6.10
N LYS A 119 -14.43 4.90 -5.47
CA LYS A 119 -14.00 5.33 -4.13
C LYS A 119 -14.84 4.62 -3.08
N PHE A 120 -14.24 4.22 -1.96
CA PHE A 120 -15.03 3.64 -0.89
C PHE A 120 -15.96 4.67 -0.22
N ASP A 121 -17.14 4.21 0.20
CA ASP A 121 -18.04 4.95 1.07
C ASP A 121 -17.75 4.60 2.54
N PRO A 122 -17.25 5.55 3.35
CA PRO A 122 -16.95 5.30 4.75
C PRO A 122 -18.16 4.83 5.57
N LYS A 123 -19.38 5.24 5.20
CA LYS A 123 -20.61 4.80 5.87
C LYS A 123 -20.84 3.30 5.66
N LYS A 124 -20.60 2.79 4.47
CA LYS A 124 -20.72 1.35 4.15
C LYS A 124 -19.69 0.52 4.89
N ILE A 125 -18.45 1.00 4.99
CA ILE A 125 -17.43 0.34 5.80
C ILE A 125 -17.87 0.28 7.27
N LEU A 126 -18.29 1.39 7.85
CA LEU A 126 -18.71 1.43 9.25
C LEU A 126 -19.95 0.55 9.52
N SER A 127 -20.91 0.51 8.59
CA SER A 127 -22.12 -0.32 8.74
C SER A 127 -21.84 -1.82 8.58
N SER A 128 -20.70 -2.21 8.02
CA SER A 128 -20.27 -3.61 7.90
C SER A 128 -19.55 -4.14 9.13
N ILE A 129 -19.23 -3.26 10.10
CA ILE A 129 -18.55 -3.64 11.34
C ILE A 129 -19.56 -4.28 12.30
N THR A 130 -19.21 -5.47 12.79
CA THR A 130 -19.96 -6.22 13.81
C THR A 130 -19.06 -6.49 15.03
N ASP A 131 -19.61 -7.10 16.07
CA ASP A 131 -18.84 -7.56 17.24
C ASP A 131 -17.80 -8.64 16.90
N LYS A 132 -17.92 -9.26 15.73
CA LYS A 132 -16.97 -10.27 15.22
C LYS A 132 -15.85 -9.64 14.36
N THR A 133 -16.01 -8.41 13.92
CA THR A 133 -15.01 -7.72 13.11
C THR A 133 -13.74 -7.52 13.93
N ARG A 134 -12.59 -7.90 13.37
CA ARG A 134 -11.27 -7.75 14.03
C ARG A 134 -10.33 -6.84 13.27
N LEU A 135 -10.52 -6.71 11.96
CA LEU A 135 -9.64 -5.93 11.11
C LEU A 135 -10.46 -5.22 10.01
N VAL A 136 -10.13 -3.96 9.76
CA VAL A 136 -10.53 -3.22 8.56
C VAL A 136 -9.29 -2.94 7.74
N ILE A 137 -9.30 -3.33 6.47
CA ILE A 137 -8.21 -3.11 5.51
C ILE A 137 -8.61 -1.99 4.57
N LEU A 138 -7.76 -0.98 4.46
CA LEU A 138 -7.93 0.17 3.58
C LEU A 138 -6.73 0.24 2.65
N ILE A 139 -6.97 0.48 1.36
CA ILE A 139 -5.93 0.68 0.36
C ILE A 139 -6.17 2.04 -0.28
N ASN A 140 -5.30 3.01 0.01
CA ASN A 140 -5.47 4.37 -0.51
C ASN A 140 -4.12 5.03 -0.83
N PRO A 141 -3.84 5.38 -2.08
CA PRO A 141 -4.60 5.09 -3.33
C PRO A 141 -4.80 3.61 -3.60
N ASN A 142 -5.92 3.26 -4.25
CA ASN A 142 -6.32 1.86 -4.38
C ASN A 142 -5.64 1.13 -5.55
N ASN A 143 -5.27 -0.12 -5.29
CA ASN A 143 -4.90 -1.11 -6.26
C ASN A 143 -6.02 -2.17 -6.33
N PRO A 144 -6.70 -2.42 -7.48
CA PRO A 144 -6.28 -2.05 -8.84
C PRO A 144 -7.02 -0.83 -9.43
N THR A 145 -7.88 -0.13 -8.69
CA THR A 145 -8.81 0.84 -9.29
C THR A 145 -8.19 2.19 -9.64
N GLY A 146 -7.03 2.53 -9.04
CA GLY A 146 -6.45 3.88 -9.17
C GLY A 146 -7.26 4.96 -8.45
N SER A 147 -8.32 4.60 -7.74
CA SER A 147 -9.13 5.55 -6.98
C SER A 147 -8.36 6.13 -5.80
N PHE A 148 -8.65 7.37 -5.46
CA PHE A 148 -8.08 8.06 -4.33
C PHE A 148 -9.19 8.69 -3.48
N VAL A 149 -9.18 8.37 -2.19
CA VAL A 149 -10.16 8.87 -1.23
C VAL A 149 -9.56 10.03 -0.46
N GLU A 150 -10.27 11.13 -0.44
CA GLU A 150 -9.80 12.39 0.11
C GLU A 150 -10.06 12.50 1.62
N LYS A 151 -9.39 13.47 2.23
CA LYS A 151 -9.40 13.68 3.69
C LYS A 151 -10.79 13.69 4.34
N PRO A 152 -11.84 14.35 3.80
CA PRO A 152 -13.15 14.38 4.48
C PRO A 152 -13.77 12.98 4.70
N ALA A 153 -13.57 12.06 3.75
CA ALA A 153 -14.07 10.69 3.89
C ALA A 153 -13.23 9.87 4.89
N ILE A 154 -11.90 10.12 4.92
CA ILE A 154 -11.02 9.50 5.91
C ILE A 154 -11.31 10.03 7.31
N ASP A 155 -11.54 11.35 7.48
CA ASP A 155 -11.96 11.95 8.76
C ASP A 155 -13.23 11.28 9.28
N PHE A 156 -14.24 11.15 8.42
CA PHE A 156 -15.51 10.51 8.79
C PHE A 156 -15.31 9.05 9.21
N LEU A 157 -14.50 8.29 8.46
CA LEU A 157 -14.19 6.90 8.78
C LEU A 157 -13.44 6.79 10.10
N ALA A 158 -12.43 7.63 10.32
CA ALA A 158 -11.64 7.63 11.53
C ALA A 158 -12.49 7.92 12.79
N GLU A 159 -13.37 8.91 12.70
CA GLU A 159 -14.32 9.21 13.80
C GLU A 159 -15.27 8.04 14.06
N GLY A 160 -15.79 7.40 13.02
CA GLY A 160 -16.62 6.21 13.15
C GLY A 160 -15.89 5.04 13.81
N LEU A 161 -14.64 4.80 13.41
CA LEU A 161 -13.80 3.72 13.93
C LEU A 161 -13.49 3.88 15.43
N LYS A 162 -13.51 5.09 16.00
CA LYS A 162 -13.34 5.29 17.46
C LYS A 162 -14.40 4.55 18.27
N LYS A 163 -15.59 4.34 17.72
CA LYS A 163 -16.69 3.60 18.37
C LYS A 163 -16.51 2.09 18.36
N HIS A 164 -15.48 1.59 17.66
CA HIS A 164 -15.18 0.17 17.51
C HIS A 164 -13.75 -0.14 18.01
N PRO A 165 -13.47 -0.02 19.34
CA PRO A 165 -12.12 -0.14 19.89
C PRO A 165 -11.51 -1.55 19.75
N HIS A 166 -12.32 -2.56 19.47
CA HIS A 166 -11.90 -3.94 19.24
C HIS A 166 -11.38 -4.21 17.82
N VAL A 167 -11.56 -3.24 16.89
CA VAL A 167 -11.19 -3.39 15.48
C VAL A 167 -9.81 -2.79 15.21
N TYR A 168 -8.90 -3.58 14.69
CA TYR A 168 -7.63 -3.11 14.15
C TYR A 168 -7.81 -2.48 12.76
N ILE A 169 -6.88 -1.64 12.37
CA ILE A 169 -6.88 -0.94 11.07
C ILE A 169 -5.57 -1.26 10.36
N LEU A 170 -5.63 -1.78 9.15
CA LEU A 170 -4.49 -1.88 8.24
C LEU A 170 -4.67 -0.84 7.14
N SER A 171 -3.85 0.21 7.17
CA SER A 171 -3.78 1.24 6.12
C SER A 171 -2.63 0.91 5.17
N ASP A 172 -2.98 0.43 3.98
CA ASP A 172 -2.02 0.21 2.89
C ASP A 172 -1.84 1.53 2.13
N GLU A 173 -0.74 2.19 2.41
CA GLU A 173 -0.37 3.50 1.88
C GLU A 173 0.79 3.41 0.86
N ILE A 174 1.04 2.23 0.26
CA ILE A 174 2.19 1.98 -0.64
C ILE A 174 2.25 2.93 -1.85
N TYR A 175 1.14 3.58 -2.19
CA TYR A 175 1.03 4.59 -3.24
C TYR A 175 0.94 6.02 -2.69
N SER A 176 1.29 6.25 -1.42
CA SER A 176 1.20 7.54 -0.72
C SER A 176 1.87 8.71 -1.45
N ARG A 177 2.96 8.42 -2.19
CA ARG A 177 3.71 9.39 -3.01
C ARG A 177 3.22 9.48 -4.46
N GLN A 178 2.17 8.74 -4.82
CA GLN A 178 1.62 8.67 -6.19
C GLN A 178 0.17 9.16 -6.19
N ILE A 179 0.01 10.44 -5.89
CA ILE A 179 -1.28 11.14 -5.83
C ILE A 179 -1.23 12.29 -6.84
N PHE A 180 -2.30 12.48 -7.58
CA PHE A 180 -2.40 13.47 -8.64
C PHE A 180 -3.15 14.73 -8.20
N ASP A 181 -3.14 15.73 -9.09
CA ASP A 181 -3.93 16.96 -8.98
C ASP A 181 -3.60 17.81 -7.74
N GLY A 182 -2.34 17.76 -7.25
CA GLY A 182 -1.88 18.55 -6.10
C GLY A 182 -2.52 18.17 -4.77
N LYS A 183 -3.15 17.00 -4.70
CA LYS A 183 -3.79 16.52 -3.47
C LYS A 183 -2.77 15.94 -2.50
N GLU A 184 -3.11 15.98 -1.21
CA GLU A 184 -2.28 15.44 -0.14
C GLU A 184 -2.79 14.09 0.35
N MET A 185 -1.86 13.22 0.81
CA MET A 185 -2.21 11.92 1.38
C MET A 185 -2.90 12.09 2.75
N PRO A 186 -4.16 11.65 2.88
CA PRO A 186 -4.86 11.69 4.17
C PRO A 186 -4.49 10.46 5.02
N THR A 187 -3.24 10.43 5.49
CA THR A 187 -2.72 9.31 6.26
C THR A 187 -3.41 9.12 7.60
N PHE A 188 -3.51 7.87 8.06
CA PHE A 188 -4.03 7.54 9.39
C PHE A 188 -3.10 7.94 10.55
N PHE A 189 -1.89 8.37 10.31
CA PHE A 189 -1.05 9.00 11.35
C PHE A 189 -1.67 10.28 11.95
N ASN A 190 -2.66 10.87 11.28
CA ASN A 190 -3.35 12.07 11.76
C ASN A 190 -4.32 11.82 12.92
N TYR A 191 -4.62 10.57 13.29
CA TYR A 191 -5.64 10.21 14.28
C TYR A 191 -5.01 9.53 15.50
N PRO A 192 -4.63 10.30 16.56
CA PRO A 192 -3.94 9.77 17.75
C PRO A 192 -4.70 8.64 18.45
N ASP A 193 -6.03 8.76 18.52
CA ASP A 193 -6.90 7.79 19.19
C ASP A 193 -6.92 6.40 18.53
N LEU A 194 -6.39 6.29 17.32
CA LEU A 194 -6.34 5.04 16.57
C LEU A 194 -4.97 4.34 16.61
N GLN A 195 -3.92 5.03 17.08
CA GLN A 195 -2.53 4.57 16.96
C GLN A 195 -2.25 3.23 17.64
N GLU A 196 -2.98 2.90 18.72
CA GLU A 196 -2.82 1.65 19.48
C GLU A 196 -3.39 0.40 18.77
N ARG A 197 -3.99 0.59 17.59
CA ARG A 197 -4.58 -0.47 16.76
C ARG A 197 -4.43 -0.21 15.27
N LEU A 198 -3.56 0.74 14.92
CA LEU A 198 -3.23 1.10 13.55
C LEU A 198 -1.95 0.40 13.09
N ILE A 199 -2.05 -0.27 11.96
CA ILE A 199 -0.91 -0.79 11.20
C ILE A 199 -0.86 0.01 9.91
N VAL A 200 0.24 0.71 9.65
CA VAL A 200 0.48 1.41 8.38
C VAL A 200 1.52 0.64 7.59
N LEU A 201 1.22 0.40 6.33
CA LEU A 201 2.12 -0.22 5.35
C LEU A 201 2.50 0.80 4.28
N ASP A 202 3.78 0.93 4.03
CA ASP A 202 4.32 1.68 2.88
C ASP A 202 5.68 1.07 2.47
N GLY A 203 6.45 1.73 1.60
CA GLY A 203 7.76 1.23 1.20
C GLY A 203 8.37 1.92 0.00
N TRP A 204 9.48 1.36 -0.45
CA TRP A 204 10.29 1.95 -1.51
C TRP A 204 9.88 1.51 -2.92
N SER A 205 9.14 0.39 -3.03
CA SER A 205 8.88 -0.28 -4.30
C SER A 205 8.30 0.64 -5.38
N LYS A 206 7.38 1.54 -5.00
CA LYS A 206 6.61 2.36 -5.94
C LYS A 206 7.19 3.76 -6.09
N ALA A 207 7.44 4.44 -4.98
CA ALA A 207 7.95 5.81 -4.99
C ALA A 207 9.37 5.94 -5.57
N TYR A 208 10.21 4.92 -5.40
CA TYR A 208 11.63 4.96 -5.80
C TYR A 208 12.00 3.94 -6.88
N SER A 209 11.02 3.32 -7.56
CA SER A 209 11.25 2.26 -8.55
C SER A 209 12.15 1.13 -8.03
N MET A 210 11.86 0.66 -6.81
CA MET A 210 12.66 -0.34 -6.10
C MET A 210 11.90 -1.67 -5.91
N THR A 211 11.09 -2.08 -6.88
CA THR A 211 10.28 -3.31 -6.76
C THR A 211 11.13 -4.57 -6.56
N GLY A 212 12.25 -4.67 -7.28
CA GLY A 212 13.21 -5.79 -7.22
C GLY A 212 14.12 -5.78 -5.98
N TRP A 213 14.25 -4.63 -5.29
CA TRP A 213 15.07 -4.51 -4.08
C TRP A 213 14.44 -5.16 -2.86
N ARG A 214 13.16 -5.47 -2.93
CA ARG A 214 12.39 -6.07 -1.85
C ARG A 214 12.48 -5.30 -0.53
N MET A 215 12.14 -4.00 -0.58
CA MET A 215 12.15 -3.09 0.55
C MET A 215 10.76 -2.53 0.81
N GLY A 216 10.24 -2.75 2.00
CA GLY A 216 9.01 -2.18 2.53
C GLY A 216 9.19 -1.83 4.01
N TRP A 217 8.32 -1.01 4.53
CA TRP A 217 8.26 -0.73 5.95
C TRP A 217 6.82 -0.71 6.45
N SER A 218 6.67 -0.91 7.74
CA SER A 218 5.38 -0.81 8.39
C SER A 218 5.53 -0.26 9.80
N VAL A 219 4.51 0.47 10.24
CA VAL A 219 4.39 0.96 11.62
C VAL A 219 3.33 0.14 12.33
N TRP A 220 3.64 -0.33 13.52
CA TRP A 220 2.79 -1.22 14.30
C TRP A 220 2.40 -0.64 15.65
N PRO A 221 1.27 -1.05 16.23
CA PRO A 221 1.01 -0.85 17.65
C PRO A 221 2.14 -1.45 18.49
N GLU A 222 2.57 -0.75 19.53
CA GLU A 222 3.69 -1.18 20.38
C GLU A 222 3.53 -2.61 20.89
N LYS A 223 2.34 -2.94 21.35
CA LYS A 223 2.01 -4.30 21.86
C LYS A 223 2.16 -5.42 20.82
N LEU A 224 2.12 -5.12 19.52
CA LEU A 224 2.29 -6.12 18.46
C LEU A 224 3.77 -6.27 18.00
N ILE A 225 4.66 -5.34 18.36
CA ILE A 225 6.06 -5.38 17.94
C ILE A 225 6.77 -6.68 18.33
N PRO A 226 6.67 -7.20 19.57
CA PRO A 226 7.32 -8.46 19.92
C PRO A 226 6.83 -9.63 19.05
N HIS A 227 5.56 -9.66 18.72
CA HIS A 227 4.94 -10.74 17.94
C HIS A 227 5.35 -10.67 16.47
N VAL A 228 5.27 -9.49 15.83
CA VAL A 228 5.66 -9.33 14.44
C VAL A 228 7.17 -9.52 14.25
N THR A 229 8.00 -9.12 15.22
CA THR A 229 9.44 -9.38 15.21
C THR A 229 9.73 -10.87 15.26
N LYS A 230 9.01 -11.64 16.08
CA LYS A 230 9.15 -13.09 16.15
C LYS A 230 8.75 -13.77 14.84
N LEU A 231 7.69 -13.30 14.18
CA LEU A 231 7.31 -13.77 12.84
C LEU A 231 8.41 -13.45 11.81
N ALA A 232 8.98 -12.26 11.85
CA ALA A 232 10.08 -11.85 10.96
C ALA A 232 11.31 -12.75 11.15
N ILE A 233 11.74 -13.01 12.40
CA ILE A 233 12.87 -13.91 12.71
C ILE A 233 12.62 -15.29 12.10
N ASN A 234 11.42 -15.84 12.27
CA ASN A 234 11.12 -17.22 11.85
C ASN A 234 10.84 -17.36 10.33
N SER A 235 10.60 -16.29 9.60
CA SER A 235 10.24 -16.34 8.18
C SER A 235 11.35 -15.90 7.24
N PHE A 236 12.03 -14.78 7.52
CA PHE A 236 13.06 -14.23 6.64
C PHE A 236 14.32 -13.76 7.38
N SER A 237 14.40 -13.94 8.69
CA SER A 237 15.50 -13.54 9.58
C SER A 237 15.71 -12.02 9.62
N CYS A 238 16.13 -11.41 8.54
CA CYS A 238 16.28 -9.96 8.38
C CYS A 238 16.20 -9.57 6.90
N VAL A 239 15.97 -8.30 6.63
CA VAL A 239 16.10 -7.74 5.27
C VAL A 239 17.57 -7.55 4.96
N ASN A 240 17.95 -7.78 3.71
CA ASN A 240 19.30 -7.61 3.19
C ASN A 240 19.89 -6.24 3.59
N ALA A 241 21.07 -6.26 4.25
CA ALA A 241 21.67 -5.05 4.80
C ALA A 241 22.02 -4.00 3.72
N PRO A 242 22.70 -4.32 2.60
CA PRO A 242 22.97 -3.35 1.54
C PRO A 242 21.71 -2.67 1.00
N SER A 243 20.59 -3.41 0.91
CA SER A 243 19.31 -2.80 0.50
C SER A 243 18.78 -1.80 1.52
N GLN A 244 19.02 -2.01 2.82
CA GLN A 244 18.59 -1.06 3.84
C GLN A 244 19.40 0.25 3.76
N PHE A 245 20.69 0.20 3.50
CA PHE A 245 21.50 1.40 3.23
C PHE A 245 21.04 2.15 1.97
N ALA A 246 20.70 1.41 0.91
CA ALA A 246 20.03 2.02 -0.26
C ALA A 246 18.69 2.66 0.11
N GLY A 247 17.93 2.02 0.98
CA GLY A 247 16.65 2.54 1.50
C GLY A 247 16.82 3.85 2.27
N ILE A 248 17.86 3.98 3.09
CA ILE A 248 18.21 5.22 3.78
C ILE A 248 18.51 6.33 2.77
N ALA A 249 19.37 6.04 1.79
CA ALA A 249 19.74 7.01 0.75
C ALA A 249 18.52 7.48 -0.07
N ALA A 250 17.52 6.60 -0.27
CA ALA A 250 16.29 6.95 -0.94
C ALA A 250 15.41 7.89 -0.11
N LEU A 251 15.31 7.67 1.22
CA LEU A 251 14.45 8.46 2.10
C LEU A 251 15.05 9.83 2.44
N ASP A 252 16.35 9.87 2.68
CA ASP A 252 17.08 11.08 3.05
C ASP A 252 17.58 11.88 1.82
N GLY A 253 17.50 11.29 0.63
CA GLY A 253 17.92 11.89 -0.64
C GLY A 253 16.88 12.85 -1.24
N PRO A 254 17.21 13.44 -2.41
CA PRO A 254 16.33 14.38 -3.09
C PRO A 254 15.07 13.71 -3.64
N ASP A 255 13.96 14.45 -3.66
CA ASP A 255 12.67 14.00 -4.18
C ASP A 255 12.48 14.27 -5.70
N ASP A 256 13.49 14.83 -6.39
CA ASP A 256 13.40 15.20 -7.83
C ASP A 256 12.98 14.02 -8.71
N PHE A 257 13.51 12.82 -8.42
CA PHE A 257 13.12 11.61 -9.13
C PHE A 257 11.63 11.31 -8.97
N VAL A 258 11.12 11.44 -7.75
CA VAL A 258 9.69 11.16 -7.46
C VAL A 258 8.80 12.17 -8.20
N HIS A 259 9.19 13.45 -8.21
CA HIS A 259 8.48 14.50 -8.92
C HIS A 259 8.47 14.25 -10.42
N HIS A 260 9.64 13.95 -11.02
CA HIS A 260 9.74 13.63 -12.44
C HIS A 260 8.91 12.40 -12.83
N MET A 261 8.96 11.34 -12.03
CA MET A 261 8.16 10.15 -12.25
C MET A 261 6.65 10.47 -12.20
N MET A 262 6.23 11.29 -11.26
CA MET A 262 4.82 11.69 -11.14
C MET A 262 4.35 12.54 -12.31
N GLU A 263 5.17 13.44 -12.85
CA GLU A 263 4.86 14.19 -14.07
C GLU A 263 4.60 13.24 -15.26
N LYS A 264 5.44 12.20 -15.41
CA LYS A 264 5.28 11.20 -16.47
C LYS A 264 4.03 10.34 -16.27
N PHE A 265 3.75 9.93 -15.04
CA PHE A 265 2.53 9.19 -14.72
C PHE A 265 1.28 10.03 -14.93
N ASP A 266 1.30 11.33 -14.65
CA ASP A 266 0.17 12.22 -14.92
C ASP A 266 -0.11 12.36 -16.43
N GLN A 267 0.94 12.49 -17.24
CA GLN A 267 0.81 12.50 -18.70
C GLN A 267 0.19 11.19 -19.21
N ARG A 268 0.70 10.04 -18.74
CA ARG A 268 0.19 8.70 -19.11
C ARG A 268 -1.24 8.48 -18.62
N ARG A 269 -1.56 8.91 -17.40
CA ARG A 269 -2.89 8.87 -16.82
C ARG A 269 -3.93 9.57 -17.70
N LYS A 270 -3.63 10.80 -18.10
CA LYS A 270 -4.50 11.60 -18.98
C LYS A 270 -4.68 10.95 -20.35
N LEU A 271 -3.60 10.42 -20.91
CA LEU A 271 -3.63 9.73 -22.21
C LEU A 271 -4.49 8.46 -22.15
N ILE A 272 -4.21 7.56 -21.20
CA ILE A 272 -4.94 6.29 -21.11
C ILE A 272 -6.42 6.51 -20.77
N HIS A 273 -6.72 7.45 -19.87
CA HIS A 273 -8.09 7.82 -19.53
C HIS A 273 -8.86 8.27 -20.78
N LYS A 274 -8.29 9.21 -21.57
CA LYS A 274 -8.90 9.66 -22.81
C LYS A 274 -9.08 8.51 -23.79
N SER A 275 -8.03 7.74 -24.07
CA SER A 275 -8.05 6.65 -25.03
C SER A 275 -9.06 5.56 -24.69
N LEU A 276 -9.22 5.22 -23.41
CA LEU A 276 -10.21 4.22 -22.97
C LEU A 276 -11.64 4.74 -23.14
N ASN A 277 -11.89 6.02 -22.82
CA ASN A 277 -13.24 6.60 -22.96
C ASN A 277 -13.60 6.94 -24.41
N ASP A 278 -12.64 6.98 -25.34
CA ASP A 278 -12.89 7.10 -26.77
C ASP A 278 -13.35 5.76 -27.40
N LEU A 279 -13.19 4.63 -26.68
CA LEU A 279 -13.60 3.30 -27.18
C LEU A 279 -15.11 3.07 -26.98
N PRO A 280 -15.83 2.55 -28.00
CA PRO A 280 -17.25 2.24 -27.88
C PRO A 280 -17.51 1.21 -26.76
N GLY A 281 -18.43 1.52 -25.85
CA GLY A 281 -18.84 0.63 -24.78
C GLY A 281 -17.85 0.51 -23.61
N VAL A 282 -16.78 1.31 -23.60
CA VAL A 282 -15.81 1.36 -22.49
C VAL A 282 -15.93 2.68 -21.75
N THR A 283 -15.91 2.64 -20.43
CA THR A 283 -15.84 3.83 -19.58
C THR A 283 -14.75 3.65 -18.51
N CYS A 284 -14.04 4.70 -18.19
CA CYS A 284 -12.99 4.68 -17.16
C CYS A 284 -13.04 5.97 -16.34
N SER A 285 -13.14 5.86 -15.02
CA SER A 285 -12.99 7.01 -14.14
C SER A 285 -11.54 7.51 -14.18
N MET A 286 -11.34 8.83 -14.01
CA MET A 286 -9.99 9.39 -13.93
C MET A 286 -9.28 8.88 -12.67
N PRO A 287 -8.15 8.16 -12.79
CA PRO A 287 -7.41 7.71 -11.62
C PRO A 287 -6.94 8.88 -10.76
N GLY A 288 -7.19 8.82 -9.47
CA GLY A 288 -6.78 9.86 -8.51
C GLY A 288 -5.41 9.61 -7.89
N GLY A 289 -4.91 8.37 -7.98
CA GLY A 289 -3.60 7.98 -7.46
C GLY A 289 -3.11 6.64 -8.04
N ALA A 290 -1.96 6.18 -7.57
CA ALA A 290 -1.23 5.04 -8.11
C ALA A 290 -0.94 5.20 -9.63
N PHE A 291 -0.80 4.11 -10.36
CA PHE A 291 -0.59 4.12 -11.82
C PHE A 291 -1.46 3.08 -12.54
N TYR A 292 -2.68 2.90 -12.03
CA TYR A 292 -3.66 1.97 -12.58
C TYR A 292 -4.81 2.73 -13.24
N ALA A 293 -5.31 2.18 -14.36
CA ALA A 293 -6.59 2.52 -14.95
C ALA A 293 -7.49 1.27 -14.90
N PHE A 294 -8.72 1.43 -14.44
CA PHE A 294 -9.67 0.33 -14.25
C PHE A 294 -10.94 0.57 -15.07
N PRO A 295 -10.95 0.17 -16.35
CA PRO A 295 -12.07 0.42 -17.22
C PRO A 295 -13.24 -0.51 -16.94
N ASN A 296 -14.46 0.02 -17.06
CA ASN A 296 -15.68 -0.74 -17.17
C ASN A 296 -15.93 -1.05 -18.64
N VAL A 297 -15.99 -2.32 -18.98
CA VAL A 297 -16.16 -2.82 -20.35
C VAL A 297 -17.56 -3.40 -20.62
N SER A 298 -18.48 -3.29 -19.66
CA SER A 298 -19.83 -3.89 -19.77
C SER A 298 -20.63 -3.40 -20.98
N GLY A 299 -20.41 -2.16 -21.41
CA GLY A 299 -21.04 -1.60 -22.62
C GLY A 299 -20.60 -2.28 -23.92
N THR A 300 -19.55 -3.09 -23.90
CA THR A 300 -19.14 -3.93 -25.06
C THR A 300 -19.94 -5.22 -25.19
N GLY A 301 -20.81 -5.53 -24.22
CA GLY A 301 -21.54 -6.79 -24.13
C GLY A 301 -20.70 -7.97 -23.58
N MET A 302 -19.45 -7.72 -23.17
CA MET A 302 -18.54 -8.73 -22.62
C MET A 302 -18.28 -8.46 -21.13
N ASN A 303 -18.00 -9.51 -20.35
CA ASN A 303 -17.42 -9.35 -19.04
C ASN A 303 -15.90 -9.10 -19.14
N GLY A 304 -15.26 -8.69 -18.03
CA GLY A 304 -13.83 -8.32 -18.03
C GLY A 304 -12.89 -9.46 -18.44
N SER A 305 -13.22 -10.72 -18.10
CA SER A 305 -12.41 -11.88 -18.49
C SER A 305 -12.51 -12.18 -19.99
N GLU A 306 -13.71 -12.11 -20.56
CA GLU A 306 -13.95 -12.28 -22.01
C GLU A 306 -13.25 -11.20 -22.79
N PHE A 307 -13.42 -9.93 -22.38
CA PHE A 307 -12.76 -8.80 -23.00
C PHE A 307 -11.23 -8.93 -22.99
N SER A 308 -10.66 -9.27 -21.83
CA SER A 308 -9.21 -9.45 -21.68
C SER A 308 -8.66 -10.57 -22.56
N LYS A 309 -9.36 -11.72 -22.63
CA LYS A 309 -8.96 -12.83 -23.50
C LYS A 309 -9.01 -12.43 -24.97
N LYS A 310 -10.05 -11.71 -25.40
CA LYS A 310 -10.18 -11.24 -26.77
C LYS A 310 -9.03 -10.30 -27.15
N CYS A 311 -8.69 -9.33 -26.27
CA CYS A 311 -7.54 -8.43 -26.49
C CYS A 311 -6.18 -9.15 -26.57
N MET A 312 -6.04 -10.36 -26.01
CA MET A 312 -4.80 -11.13 -26.13
C MET A 312 -4.69 -11.92 -27.43
N HIS A 313 -5.80 -12.21 -28.09
CA HIS A 313 -5.85 -13.02 -29.30
C HIS A 313 -5.88 -12.19 -30.59
N GLU A 314 -6.26 -10.93 -30.53
CA GLU A 314 -6.22 -9.95 -31.63
C GLU A 314 -4.96 -9.05 -31.55
#